data_e24dabf8628a8cfd9f7718444cc6e1aa
#
_entry.id   e24dabf8628a8cfd9f7718444cc6e1aa
#
_cell.length_a   1.000
_cell.length_b   1.000
_cell.length_c   1.000
_cell.angle_alpha   90.00
_cell.angle_beta   90.00
_cell.angle_gamma   90.00
#
_symmetry.space_group_name_H-M   'P 1'
#
loop_
_entity.id
_entity.type
_entity.pdbx_description
1 polymer ?
#
loop_
_entity_poly.entity_id
_entity_poly.type
_entity_poly.pdbx_seq_one_letter_code
_entity_poly.pdbx_strand_id
1 'polypeptide(L)'
;LTAIHEQTALAGLLAIAVHGITLIGDQWLHPGVTGVLVPFTMDYRPLWTGMGTIAGMLAMLLGLSFYVRRSVGTKLWRKAHRATILVYFLAIGHTLGAGTDASTVWMKWWLIVTTPPIVMLFLYRVGSARFKRPATNRSIPAGVAR
;
A
#
# COMPACT_ATOMS: atom_id res chain seq x y z
N LEU A 1 8.83 -10.22 -15.17
CA LEU A 1 7.96 -9.24 -14.46
C LEU A 1 8.05 -9.39 -12.93
N THR A 2 8.12 -10.63 -12.39
CA THR A 2 8.22 -10.85 -10.93
C THR A 2 9.51 -10.30 -10.34
N ALA A 3 10.66 -10.51 -10.99
CA ALA A 3 11.95 -10.00 -10.52
C ALA A 3 12.00 -8.47 -10.49
N ILE A 4 11.48 -7.80 -11.52
CA ILE A 4 11.41 -6.33 -11.57
C ILE A 4 10.53 -5.81 -10.42
N HIS A 5 9.36 -6.40 -10.22
CA HIS A 5 8.48 -6.02 -9.12
C HIS A 5 9.14 -6.22 -7.75
N GLU A 6 9.84 -7.33 -7.55
CA GLU A 6 10.55 -7.61 -6.30
C GLU A 6 11.65 -6.57 -6.04
N GLN A 7 12.50 -6.29 -7.03
CA GLN A 7 13.58 -5.32 -6.87
C GLN A 7 13.07 -3.90 -6.64
N THR A 8 12.05 -3.46 -7.38
CA THR A 8 11.46 -2.13 -7.17
C THR A 8 10.76 -2.01 -5.82
N ALA A 9 10.09 -3.08 -5.36
CA ALA A 9 9.48 -3.10 -4.05
C ALA A 9 10.53 -3.01 -2.93
N LEU A 10 11.63 -3.78 -3.02
CA LEU A 10 12.72 -3.70 -2.05
C LEU A 10 13.38 -2.31 -2.03
N ALA A 11 13.63 -1.71 -3.19
CA ALA A 11 14.14 -0.36 -3.28
C ALA A 11 13.19 0.65 -2.62
N GLY A 12 11.89 0.51 -2.83
CA GLY A 12 10.86 1.33 -2.17
C GLY A 12 10.85 1.15 -0.66
N LEU A 13 10.94 -0.09 -0.16
CA LEU A 13 11.01 -0.36 1.29
C LEU A 13 12.28 0.23 1.91
N LEU A 14 13.42 0.14 1.21
CA LEU A 14 14.66 0.75 1.65
C LEU A 14 14.52 2.28 1.73
N ALA A 15 13.92 2.90 0.72
CA ALA A 15 13.68 4.34 0.71
C ALA A 15 12.76 4.78 1.87
N ILE A 16 11.71 4.01 2.20
CA ILE A 16 10.85 4.26 3.35
C ILE A 16 11.64 4.15 4.66
N ALA A 17 12.49 3.13 4.80
CA ALA A 17 13.32 2.96 5.98
C ALA A 17 14.32 4.12 6.16
N VAL A 18 15.01 4.51 5.10
CA VAL A 18 15.92 5.66 5.09
C VAL A 18 15.18 6.94 5.45
N HIS A 19 14.00 7.18 4.86
CA HIS A 19 13.16 8.33 5.19
C HIS A 19 12.82 8.39 6.68
N GLY A 20 12.37 7.28 7.28
CA GLY A 20 12.06 7.22 8.71
C GLY A 20 13.30 7.45 9.59
N ILE A 21 14.43 6.84 9.25
CA ILE A 21 15.69 6.98 9.99
C ILE A 21 16.18 8.43 9.95
N THR A 22 16.15 9.07 8.78
CA THR A 22 16.59 10.47 8.64
C THR A 22 15.71 11.43 9.42
N LEU A 23 14.39 11.16 9.50
CA LEU A 23 13.48 11.97 10.30
C LEU A 23 13.79 11.89 11.80
N ILE A 24 14.25 10.76 12.33
CA ILE A 24 14.59 10.64 13.76
C ILE A 24 15.63 11.69 14.18
N GLY A 25 16.58 12.02 13.30
CA GLY A 25 17.63 13.01 13.52
C GLY A 25 17.29 14.42 13.04
N ASP A 26 16.07 14.66 12.55
CA ASP A 26 15.69 15.98 12.02
C ASP A 26 15.68 17.05 13.12
N GLN A 27 16.46 18.12 12.88
CA GLN A 27 16.68 19.19 13.86
C GLN A 27 15.56 20.25 13.86
N TRP A 28 14.64 20.20 12.91
CA TRP A 28 13.53 21.14 12.81
C TRP A 28 12.23 20.53 13.35
N LEU A 29 11.93 19.30 12.98
CA LEU A 29 10.72 18.60 13.40
C LEU A 29 10.85 17.96 14.79
N HIS A 30 12.07 17.60 15.21
CA HIS A 30 12.38 16.93 16.47
C HIS A 30 11.43 15.76 16.82
N PRO A 31 11.06 14.88 15.89
CA PRO A 31 10.06 13.85 16.14
C PRO A 31 10.55 12.79 17.13
N GLY A 32 11.87 12.57 17.20
CA GLY A 32 12.45 11.46 17.93
C GLY A 32 11.96 10.11 17.42
N VAL A 33 12.32 9.05 18.10
CA VAL A 33 11.91 7.69 17.76
C VAL A 33 10.39 7.50 17.89
N THR A 34 9.79 8.11 18.92
CA THR A 34 8.36 8.00 19.18
C THR A 34 7.53 8.64 18.07
N GLY A 35 7.90 9.86 17.64
CA GLY A 35 7.17 10.57 16.58
C GLY A 35 7.23 9.86 15.23
N VAL A 36 8.31 9.09 14.98
CA VAL A 36 8.44 8.33 13.71
C VAL A 36 7.74 6.96 13.79
N LEU A 37 7.80 6.27 14.95
CA LEU A 37 7.29 4.89 15.05
C LEU A 37 5.87 4.79 15.62
N VAL A 38 5.37 5.80 16.34
CA VAL A 38 4.02 5.77 16.90
C VAL A 38 3.12 6.72 16.09
N PRO A 39 2.07 6.22 15.43
CA PRO A 39 1.17 7.07 14.65
C PRO A 39 0.54 8.18 15.50
N PHE A 40 0.39 9.35 14.92
CA PHE A 40 -0.31 10.51 15.50
C PHE A 40 0.35 11.16 16.72
N THR A 41 1.58 10.77 17.08
CA THR A 41 2.33 11.36 18.20
C THR A 41 3.24 12.52 17.82
N MET A 42 3.42 12.76 16.53
CA MET A 42 4.23 13.87 16.02
C MET A 42 3.45 15.17 16.10
N ASP A 43 4.06 16.25 16.61
CA ASP A 43 3.40 17.56 16.75
C ASP A 43 3.11 18.22 15.38
N TYR A 44 3.97 17.97 14.41
CA TYR A 44 3.77 18.48 13.04
C TYR A 44 2.70 17.71 12.31
N ARG A 45 1.54 18.35 12.07
CA ARG A 45 0.43 17.81 11.29
C ARG A 45 0.08 16.35 11.66
N PRO A 46 -0.32 16.05 12.89
CA PRO A 46 -0.39 14.68 13.45
C PRO A 46 -1.17 13.69 12.59
N LEU A 47 -2.27 14.12 11.98
CA LEU A 47 -3.09 13.27 11.11
C LEU A 47 -2.30 12.79 9.89
N TRP A 48 -1.65 13.71 9.21
CA TRP A 48 -0.96 13.41 7.96
C TRP A 48 0.34 12.64 8.19
N THR A 49 1.09 13.00 9.23
CA THR A 49 2.29 12.25 9.63
C THR A 49 1.95 10.86 10.14
N GLY A 50 0.87 10.73 10.93
CA GLY A 50 0.36 9.43 11.37
C GLY A 50 -0.07 8.51 10.22
N MET A 51 -0.67 9.07 9.16
CA MET A 51 -0.95 8.30 7.93
C MET A 51 0.33 7.77 7.28
N GLY A 52 1.40 8.57 7.26
CA GLY A 52 2.72 8.16 6.77
C GLY A 52 3.32 7.03 7.59
N THR A 53 3.28 7.13 8.92
CA THR A 53 3.74 6.08 9.83
C THR A 53 3.00 4.78 9.60
N ILE A 54 1.66 4.81 9.53
CA ILE A 54 0.84 3.62 9.24
C ILE A 54 1.18 3.06 7.85
N ALA A 55 1.31 3.92 6.83
CA ALA A 55 1.66 3.49 5.49
C ALA A 55 3.02 2.78 5.45
N GLY A 56 4.03 3.34 6.11
CA GLY A 56 5.37 2.76 6.20
C GLY A 56 5.36 1.40 6.90
N MET A 57 4.69 1.29 8.04
CA MET A 57 4.56 0.02 8.77
C MET A 57 3.84 -1.05 7.95
N LEU A 58 2.73 -0.70 7.31
CA LEU A 58 2.00 -1.63 6.43
C LEU A 58 2.82 -2.02 5.21
N ALA A 59 3.57 -1.09 4.61
CA ALA A 59 4.45 -1.38 3.48
C ALA A 59 5.52 -2.40 3.88
N MET A 60 6.19 -2.18 5.01
CA MET A 60 7.19 -3.11 5.54
C MET A 60 6.60 -4.47 5.85
N LEU A 61 5.47 -4.53 6.56
CA LEU A 61 4.80 -5.77 6.90
C LEU A 61 4.38 -6.55 5.65
N LEU A 62 3.67 -5.91 4.72
CA LEU A 62 3.15 -6.56 3.52
C LEU A 62 4.28 -6.91 2.54
N GLY A 63 5.29 -6.06 2.39
CA GLY A 63 6.42 -6.31 1.51
C GLY A 63 7.30 -7.45 2.01
N LEU A 64 7.76 -7.38 3.25
CA LEU A 64 8.62 -8.41 3.84
C LEU A 64 7.88 -9.74 4.06
N SER A 65 6.56 -9.74 4.22
CA SER A 65 5.75 -10.97 4.30
C SER A 65 5.87 -11.87 3.06
N PHE A 66 6.37 -11.33 1.95
CA PHE A 66 6.68 -12.12 0.75
C PHE A 66 7.64 -13.27 1.04
N TYR A 67 8.64 -13.04 1.88
CA TYR A 67 9.67 -14.05 2.21
C TYR A 67 9.14 -15.17 3.10
N VAL A 68 8.10 -14.89 3.90
CA VAL A 68 7.44 -15.87 4.77
C VAL A 68 6.10 -16.39 4.22
N ARG A 69 5.75 -16.06 2.98
CA ARG A 69 4.45 -16.38 2.36
C ARG A 69 4.11 -17.87 2.31
N ARG A 70 5.14 -18.74 2.31
CA ARG A 70 4.94 -20.19 2.34
C ARG A 70 4.43 -20.65 3.70
N SER A 71 4.95 -20.09 4.79
CA SER A 71 4.55 -20.41 6.17
C SER A 71 3.16 -19.86 6.49
N VAL A 72 2.82 -18.66 6.02
CA VAL A 72 1.51 -18.01 6.22
C VAL A 72 0.42 -18.65 5.33
N GLY A 73 0.83 -19.29 4.25
CA GLY A 73 -0.08 -19.82 3.24
C GLY A 73 -0.34 -18.82 2.10
N THR A 74 -0.05 -19.25 0.88
CA THR A 74 -0.07 -18.38 -0.31
C THR A 74 -1.44 -17.78 -0.62
N LYS A 75 -2.53 -18.44 -0.23
CA LYS A 75 -3.90 -17.93 -0.43
C LYS A 75 -4.16 -16.73 0.49
N LEU A 76 -3.83 -16.87 1.78
CA LEU A 76 -4.00 -15.80 2.78
C LEU A 76 -3.06 -14.63 2.45
N TRP A 77 -1.80 -14.92 2.16
CA TRP A 77 -0.83 -13.90 1.77
C TRP A 77 -1.30 -13.08 0.56
N ARG A 78 -1.80 -13.71 -0.51
CA ARG A 78 -2.34 -12.99 -1.68
C ARG A 78 -3.53 -12.10 -1.34
N LYS A 79 -4.36 -12.50 -0.37
CA LYS A 79 -5.48 -11.68 0.11
C LYS A 79 -4.97 -10.47 0.87
N ALA A 80 -4.03 -10.66 1.81
CA ALA A 80 -3.41 -9.60 2.59
C ALA A 80 -2.62 -8.62 1.70
N HIS A 81 -1.86 -9.14 0.74
CA HIS A 81 -1.06 -8.32 -0.18
C HIS A 81 -1.90 -7.34 -1.03
N ARG A 82 -3.19 -7.60 -1.22
CA ARG A 82 -4.10 -6.62 -1.87
C ARG A 82 -4.27 -5.34 -1.06
N ALA A 83 -3.99 -5.37 0.23
CA ALA A 83 -4.02 -4.18 1.09
C ALA A 83 -2.90 -3.17 0.76
N THR A 84 -1.95 -3.51 -0.12
CA THR A 84 -0.96 -2.54 -0.64
C THR A 84 -1.60 -1.33 -1.31
N ILE A 85 -2.82 -1.46 -1.82
CA ILE A 85 -3.57 -0.30 -2.33
C ILE A 85 -3.89 0.72 -1.22
N LEU A 86 -4.15 0.24 0.00
CA LEU A 86 -4.36 1.12 1.15
C LEU A 86 -3.07 1.86 1.50
N VAL A 87 -1.91 1.16 1.46
CA VAL A 87 -0.59 1.80 1.64
C VAL A 87 -0.42 2.95 0.64
N TYR A 88 -0.78 2.73 -0.62
CA TYR A 88 -0.68 3.75 -1.65
C TYR A 88 -1.52 5.01 -1.31
N PHE A 89 -2.78 4.86 -0.94
CA PHE A 89 -3.64 5.99 -0.60
C PHE A 89 -3.19 6.71 0.68
N LEU A 90 -2.74 5.97 1.68
CA LEU A 90 -2.17 6.56 2.91
C LEU A 90 -0.90 7.35 2.60
N ALA A 91 -0.02 6.82 1.73
CA ALA A 91 1.19 7.50 1.31
C ALA A 91 0.90 8.79 0.53
N ILE A 92 -0.10 8.77 -0.40
CA ILE A 92 -0.53 9.99 -1.08
C ILE A 92 -1.08 11.01 -0.09
N GLY A 93 -1.96 10.60 0.83
CA GLY A 93 -2.50 11.49 1.87
C GLY A 93 -1.38 12.11 2.70
N HIS A 94 -0.41 11.30 3.14
CA HIS A 94 0.78 11.77 3.84
C HIS A 94 1.59 12.77 3.00
N THR A 95 1.89 12.46 1.76
CA THR A 95 2.64 13.34 0.86
C THR A 95 1.96 14.67 0.66
N LEU A 96 0.64 14.66 0.40
CA LEU A 96 -0.13 15.89 0.18
C LEU A 96 -0.34 16.70 1.46
N GLY A 97 -0.50 16.02 2.60
CA GLY A 97 -0.83 16.67 3.86
C GLY A 97 0.38 17.11 4.69
N ALA A 98 1.48 16.36 4.66
CA ALA A 98 2.69 16.61 5.45
C ALA A 98 3.93 16.95 4.60
N GLY A 99 3.94 16.58 3.31
CA GLY A 99 5.09 16.80 2.45
C GLY A 99 5.33 18.28 2.17
N THR A 100 6.57 18.75 2.38
CA THR A 100 7.00 20.11 2.09
C THR A 100 6.96 20.42 0.60
N ASP A 101 7.19 19.40 -0.24
CA ASP A 101 7.21 19.52 -1.70
C ASP A 101 5.85 19.31 -2.37
N ALA A 102 4.79 19.07 -1.60
CA ALA A 102 3.44 18.77 -2.13
C ALA A 102 2.91 19.87 -3.06
N SER A 103 3.30 21.14 -2.83
CA SER A 103 2.89 22.28 -3.65
C SER A 103 3.73 22.47 -4.92
N THR A 104 4.85 21.78 -5.06
CA THR A 104 5.77 21.92 -6.19
C THR A 104 5.18 21.38 -7.50
N VAL A 105 5.58 21.98 -8.61
CA VAL A 105 5.09 21.59 -9.94
C VAL A 105 5.44 20.16 -10.29
N TRP A 106 6.68 19.75 -9.97
CA TRP A 106 7.14 18.40 -10.28
C TRP A 106 6.39 17.32 -9.49
N MET A 107 6.07 17.55 -8.21
CA MET A 107 5.30 16.63 -7.38
C MET A 107 3.86 16.49 -7.90
N LYS A 108 3.23 17.60 -8.28
CA LYS A 108 1.89 17.59 -8.87
C LYS A 108 1.86 16.75 -10.16
N TRP A 109 2.81 16.97 -11.06
CA TRP A 109 2.91 16.18 -12.28
C TRP A 109 3.17 14.70 -12.01
N TRP A 110 4.06 14.39 -11.04
CA TRP A 110 4.31 13.02 -10.62
C TRP A 110 3.02 12.33 -10.17
N LEU A 111 2.22 12.97 -9.33
CA LEU A 111 0.95 12.42 -8.84
C LEU A 111 -0.09 12.30 -9.96
N ILE A 112 -0.21 13.30 -10.84
CA ILE A 112 -1.14 13.29 -11.98
C ILE A 112 -0.81 12.15 -12.96
N VAL A 113 0.46 11.86 -13.19
CA VAL A 113 0.86 10.80 -14.12
C VAL A 113 0.75 9.41 -13.49
N THR A 114 1.09 9.26 -12.21
CA THR A 114 1.15 7.93 -11.56
C THR A 114 -0.17 7.49 -10.96
N THR A 115 -0.99 8.40 -10.42
CA THR A 115 -2.23 8.04 -9.72
C THR A 115 -3.33 7.46 -10.62
N PRO A 116 -3.68 8.07 -11.77
CA PRO A 116 -4.76 7.56 -12.60
C PRO A 116 -4.56 6.13 -13.09
N PRO A 117 -3.39 5.71 -13.61
CA PRO A 117 -3.16 4.32 -13.99
C PRO A 117 -3.35 3.33 -12.84
N ILE A 118 -2.87 3.66 -11.64
CA ILE A 118 -2.97 2.80 -10.46
C ILE A 118 -4.44 2.64 -10.05
N VAL A 119 -5.18 3.76 -9.97
CA VAL A 119 -6.61 3.75 -9.64
C VAL A 119 -7.40 2.97 -10.70
N MET A 120 -7.13 3.19 -11.99
CA MET A 120 -7.80 2.52 -13.09
C MET A 120 -7.58 1.01 -13.06
N LEU A 121 -6.34 0.57 -12.84
CA LEU A 121 -6.01 -0.85 -12.69
C LEU A 121 -6.69 -1.47 -11.45
N PHE A 122 -6.76 -0.74 -10.36
CA PHE A 122 -7.45 -1.19 -9.16
C PHE A 122 -8.96 -1.35 -9.41
N LEU A 123 -9.61 -0.34 -9.98
CA LEU A 123 -11.03 -0.38 -10.31
C LEU A 123 -11.36 -1.49 -11.31
N TYR A 124 -10.55 -1.66 -12.35
CA TYR A 124 -10.67 -2.77 -13.30
C TYR A 124 -10.59 -4.12 -12.60
N ARG A 125 -9.62 -4.30 -11.69
CA ARG A 125 -9.45 -5.55 -10.94
C ARG A 125 -10.60 -5.84 -10.00
N VAL A 126 -11.14 -4.83 -9.32
CA VAL A 126 -12.31 -4.97 -8.43
C VAL A 126 -13.56 -5.28 -9.24
N GLY A 127 -13.78 -4.58 -10.35
CA GLY A 127 -14.91 -4.81 -11.26
C GLY A 127 -14.88 -6.22 -11.86
N SER A 128 -13.75 -6.63 -12.43
CA SER A 128 -13.62 -7.95 -13.05
C SER A 128 -13.79 -9.12 -12.08
N ALA A 129 -13.45 -8.92 -10.80
CA ALA A 129 -13.68 -9.93 -9.77
C ALA A 129 -15.16 -10.14 -9.43
N ARG A 130 -16.00 -9.11 -9.61
CA ARG A 130 -17.45 -9.19 -9.39
C ARG A 130 -18.17 -9.90 -10.53
N PHE A 131 -17.70 -9.75 -11.77
CA PHE A 131 -18.30 -10.38 -12.95
C PHE A 131 -17.96 -11.86 -13.09
N LYS A 132 -16.92 -12.36 -12.44
CA LYS A 132 -16.53 -13.79 -12.42
C LYS A 132 -17.25 -14.60 -11.33
N ARG A 133 -18.47 -14.27 -10.91
CA ARG A 133 -19.29 -15.20 -10.12
C ARG A 133 -19.67 -16.37 -11.02
N PRO A 134 -19.36 -17.63 -10.65
CA PRO A 134 -19.80 -18.79 -11.42
C PRO A 134 -21.35 -18.79 -11.46
N ALA A 135 -21.92 -19.02 -12.63
CA ALA A 135 -23.32 -19.33 -12.75
C ALA A 135 -23.62 -20.50 -11.81
N THR A 136 -24.54 -20.27 -10.91
CA THR A 136 -25.05 -21.24 -9.94
C THR A 136 -25.31 -22.56 -10.67
N ASN A 137 -24.74 -23.64 -10.15
CA ASN A 137 -24.93 -25.01 -10.56
C ASN A 137 -26.44 -25.24 -10.80
N ARG A 138 -26.88 -25.22 -12.04
CA ARG A 138 -28.22 -25.72 -12.39
C ARG A 138 -28.15 -27.20 -12.08
N SER A 139 -28.71 -27.56 -10.97
CA SER A 139 -29.05 -28.93 -10.63
C SER A 139 -29.74 -29.56 -11.83
N ILE A 140 -29.07 -30.49 -12.48
CA ILE A 140 -29.70 -31.41 -13.46
C ILE A 140 -30.77 -32.15 -12.67
N PRO A 141 -32.05 -32.05 -13.06
CA PRO A 141 -33.06 -32.86 -12.39
C PRO A 141 -32.71 -34.34 -12.64
N ALA A 142 -32.52 -35.09 -11.54
CA ALA A 142 -32.42 -36.55 -11.56
C ALA A 142 -33.78 -37.10 -11.97
N GLY A 143 -33.95 -37.37 -13.24
CA GLY A 143 -35.23 -37.91 -13.70
C GLY A 143 -35.34 -38.11 -15.19
N VAL A 144 -34.36 -38.82 -15.82
CA VAL A 144 -34.61 -39.59 -17.05
C VAL A 144 -33.64 -40.76 -17.05
N ALA A 145 -33.95 -41.79 -16.26
CA ALA A 145 -33.43 -43.13 -16.48
C ALA A 145 -34.68 -44.02 -16.65
N ARG A 146 -35.03 -44.29 -17.89
CA ARG A 146 -35.81 -45.47 -18.30
C ARG A 146 -35.12 -46.10 -19.51
#